data_dd623b56932126003c1c4454c6a12efe
#
_entry.id   dd623b56932126003c1c4454c6a12efe
#
_cell.length_a   1.000
_cell.length_b   1.000
_cell.length_c   1.000
_cell.angle_alpha   90.00
_cell.angle_beta   90.00
_cell.angle_gamma   90.00
#
_symmetry.space_group_name_H-M   'P 1'
#
loop_
_entity.id
_entity.type
_entity.pdbx_description
1 polymer ?
#
loop_
_entity_poly.entity_id
_entity_poly.type
_entity_poly.pdbx_seq_one_letter_code
_entity_poly.pdbx_strand_id
1 'polypeptide(L)'
;MLYEEKEKAEIERVYSVFQDYIRTSPYLEWVWSDKVGYILIVISTEKRYVEEGIVILNAEMLCDRLLSEIFTDVMTLTQSGHAYYEVDPQKRAEIERHWKPYIDQLPEYAGLCDKQFEE
;
A
#
# COMPACT_ATOMS: atom_id res chain seq x y z
N MET A 1 -7.99 0.03 24.62
CA MET A 1 -7.51 -0.71 23.44
C MET A 1 -7.42 0.22 22.24
N LEU A 2 -6.39 0.06 21.44
CA LEU A 2 -6.17 0.90 20.28
C LEU A 2 -7.15 0.58 19.13
N TYR A 3 -7.55 -0.69 19.03
CA TYR A 3 -8.54 -1.16 18.05
C TYR A 3 -9.56 -2.06 18.72
N GLU A 4 -10.75 -2.11 18.14
CA GLU A 4 -11.66 -3.19 18.45
C GLU A 4 -11.07 -4.48 17.89
N GLU A 5 -11.38 -5.62 18.52
CA GLU A 5 -10.84 -6.92 18.10
C GLU A 5 -11.12 -7.23 16.63
N LYS A 6 -12.31 -6.91 16.14
CA LYS A 6 -12.71 -7.08 14.76
C LYS A 6 -11.85 -6.24 13.82
N GLU A 7 -11.62 -4.99 14.17
CA GLU A 7 -10.83 -4.08 13.36
C GLU A 7 -9.37 -4.51 13.32
N LYS A 8 -8.83 -4.89 14.46
CA LYS A 8 -7.45 -5.39 14.52
C LYS A 8 -7.28 -6.63 13.65
N ALA A 9 -8.22 -7.58 13.73
CA ALA A 9 -8.19 -8.79 12.93
C ALA A 9 -8.25 -8.48 11.42
N GLU A 10 -9.06 -7.50 11.02
CA GLU A 10 -9.15 -7.07 9.63
C GLU A 10 -7.86 -6.42 9.14
N ILE A 11 -7.25 -5.56 9.96
CA ILE A 11 -5.95 -4.96 9.64
C ILE A 11 -4.92 -6.07 9.43
N GLU A 12 -4.88 -7.05 10.32
CA GLU A 12 -3.94 -8.16 10.23
C GLU A 12 -4.22 -9.05 9.01
N ARG A 13 -5.49 -9.21 8.63
CA ARG A 13 -5.87 -9.95 7.42
C ARG A 13 -5.35 -9.23 6.16
N VAL A 14 -5.58 -7.94 6.06
CA VAL A 14 -5.08 -7.14 4.93
C VAL A 14 -3.55 -7.18 4.89
N TYR A 15 -2.91 -6.99 6.04
CA TYR A 15 -1.46 -7.09 6.11
C TYR A 15 -0.97 -8.45 5.60
N SER A 16 -1.61 -9.54 6.02
CA SER A 16 -1.18 -10.89 5.64
C SER A 16 -1.21 -11.11 4.12
N VAL A 17 -2.15 -10.48 3.43
CA VAL A 17 -2.25 -10.55 1.96
C VAL A 17 -1.08 -9.82 1.30
N PHE A 18 -0.69 -8.66 1.82
CA PHE A 18 0.39 -7.84 1.27
C PHE A 18 1.75 -8.11 1.91
N GLN A 19 1.85 -9.08 2.81
CA GLN A 19 3.03 -9.31 3.62
C GLN A 19 4.31 -9.46 2.81
N ASP A 20 4.26 -10.24 1.73
CA ASP A 20 5.44 -10.44 0.89
C ASP A 20 5.85 -9.16 0.19
N TYR A 21 4.88 -8.37 -0.28
CA TYR A 21 5.17 -7.09 -0.89
C TYR A 21 5.89 -6.16 0.10
N ILE A 22 5.36 -6.05 1.32
CA ILE A 22 5.96 -5.17 2.34
C ILE A 22 7.37 -5.64 2.71
N ARG A 23 7.54 -6.95 2.91
CA ARG A 23 8.85 -7.51 3.31
C ARG A 23 9.92 -7.38 2.23
N THR A 24 9.53 -7.45 0.97
CA THR A 24 10.48 -7.36 -0.13
C THR A 24 10.72 -5.93 -0.61
N SER A 25 9.86 -4.99 -0.23
CA SER A 25 10.01 -3.59 -0.58
C SER A 25 11.15 -2.97 0.23
N PRO A 26 12.12 -2.31 -0.41
CA PRO A 26 13.18 -1.61 0.32
C PRO A 26 12.70 -0.32 0.99
N TYR A 27 11.44 0.09 0.74
CA TYR A 27 10.90 1.37 1.21
C TYR A 27 9.90 1.24 2.35
N LEU A 28 9.43 0.02 2.65
CA LEU A 28 8.34 -0.18 3.60
C LEU A 28 8.74 -1.05 4.76
N GLU A 29 8.24 -0.69 5.94
CA GLU A 29 8.40 -1.50 7.14
C GLU A 29 7.09 -1.49 7.93
N TRP A 30 6.74 -2.63 8.51
CA TRP A 30 5.54 -2.81 9.29
C TRP A 30 5.91 -2.93 10.75
N VAL A 31 5.40 -2.05 11.59
CA VAL A 31 5.74 -2.06 13.01
C VAL A 31 4.51 -1.92 13.89
N TRP A 32 4.65 -2.36 15.13
CA TRP A 32 3.65 -2.19 16.17
C TRP A 32 4.16 -1.23 17.22
N SER A 33 3.32 -0.29 17.61
CA SER A 33 3.58 0.61 18.73
C SER A 33 2.50 0.40 19.79
N ASP A 34 2.91 0.22 21.05
CA ASP A 34 1.96 0.10 22.15
C ASP A 34 1.14 1.38 22.36
N LYS A 35 1.59 2.48 21.81
CA LYS A 35 0.94 3.77 21.97
C LYS A 35 -0.09 4.07 20.88
N VAL A 36 0.19 3.69 19.65
CA VAL A 36 -0.64 4.09 18.52
C VAL A 36 -1.09 2.93 17.63
N GLY A 37 -0.62 1.70 17.87
CA GLY A 37 -1.01 0.53 17.09
C GLY A 37 -0.08 0.26 15.91
N TYR A 38 -0.63 -0.23 14.81
CA TYR A 38 0.16 -0.53 13.63
C TYR A 38 0.59 0.73 12.89
N ILE A 39 1.83 0.73 12.44
CA ILE A 39 2.41 1.83 11.66
C ILE A 39 3.06 1.24 10.41
N LEU A 40 2.73 1.81 9.27
CA LEU A 40 3.44 1.55 8.02
C LEU A 40 4.50 2.65 7.89
N ILE A 41 5.76 2.25 7.93
CA ILE A 41 6.88 3.19 7.82
C ILE A 41 7.33 3.22 6.37
N VAL A 42 7.46 4.44 5.83
CA VAL A 42 8.03 4.68 4.50
C VAL A 42 9.44 5.20 4.66
N ILE A 43 10.39 4.51 4.05
CA ILE A 43 11.82 4.75 4.23
C ILE A 43 12.43 5.31 2.95
N SER A 44 13.28 6.33 3.09
CA SER A 44 14.11 6.78 2.00
C SER A 44 15.39 5.94 2.00
N THR A 45 15.53 5.03 1.02
CA THR A 45 16.73 4.19 0.92
C THR A 45 17.95 5.00 0.50
N GLU A 46 17.74 6.06 -0.26
CA GLU A 46 18.81 6.94 -0.72
C GLU A 46 19.43 7.74 0.43
N LYS A 47 18.57 8.29 1.29
CA LYS A 47 19.01 9.17 2.39
C LYS A 47 19.05 8.48 3.74
N ARG A 48 18.61 7.23 3.82
CA ARG A 48 18.61 6.40 5.03
C ARG A 48 17.88 7.02 6.21
N TYR A 49 16.70 7.57 5.98
CA TYR A 49 15.85 8.07 7.04
C TYR A 49 14.40 7.67 6.81
N VAL A 50 13.61 7.76 7.86
CA VAL A 50 12.15 7.56 7.77
C VAL A 50 11.53 8.82 7.18
N GLU A 51 10.90 8.69 6.02
CA GLU A 51 10.19 9.80 5.39
C GLU A 51 8.81 10.01 6.01
N GLU A 52 8.12 8.91 6.32
CA GLU A 52 6.76 8.99 6.80
C GLU A 52 6.45 7.79 7.70
N GLY A 53 5.72 8.04 8.76
CA GLY A 53 5.14 6.97 9.60
C GLY A 53 3.63 7.12 9.54
N ILE A 54 2.95 6.12 8.98
CA ILE A 54 1.52 6.17 8.79
C ILE A 54 0.85 5.30 9.85
N VAL A 55 0.18 5.93 10.80
CA VAL A 55 -0.60 5.20 11.81
C VAL A 55 -1.83 4.63 11.13
N ILE A 56 -1.98 3.33 11.19
CA ILE A 56 -3.08 2.63 10.51
C ILE A 56 -4.31 2.64 11.43
N LEU A 57 -5.34 3.34 11.00
CA LEU A 57 -6.57 3.49 11.78
C LEU A 57 -7.58 2.37 11.50
N ASN A 58 -7.56 1.83 10.28
CA ASN A 58 -8.46 0.75 9.88
C ASN A 58 -7.89 -0.01 8.67
N ALA A 59 -8.52 -1.13 8.34
CA ALA A 59 -8.07 -2.01 7.27
C ALA A 59 -8.18 -1.36 5.89
N GLU A 60 -9.23 -0.60 5.66
CA GLU A 60 -9.43 0.11 4.38
C GLU A 60 -8.29 1.07 4.10
N MET A 61 -7.88 1.82 5.11
CA MET A 61 -6.76 2.75 5.01
C MET A 61 -5.46 2.05 4.64
N LEU A 62 -5.20 0.90 5.26
CA LEU A 62 -4.01 0.10 4.95
C LEU A 62 -4.05 -0.40 3.51
N CYS A 63 -5.18 -0.96 3.07
CA CYS A 63 -5.33 -1.46 1.72
C CYS A 63 -5.16 -0.33 0.69
N ASP A 64 -5.81 0.80 0.92
CA ASP A 64 -5.72 1.98 0.06
C ASP A 64 -4.26 2.44 -0.10
N ARG A 65 -3.54 2.53 1.00
CA ARG A 65 -2.14 2.97 0.96
C ARG A 65 -1.24 1.97 0.23
N LEU A 66 -1.45 0.67 0.45
CA LEU A 66 -0.62 -0.34 -0.23
C LEU A 66 -0.89 -0.39 -1.73
N LEU A 67 -2.13 -0.22 -2.15
CA LEU A 67 -2.45 -0.10 -3.58
C LEU A 67 -1.75 1.13 -4.18
N SER A 68 -1.73 2.23 -3.45
CA SER A 68 -1.04 3.46 -3.88
C SER A 68 0.47 3.25 -3.99
N GLU A 69 1.08 2.52 -3.05
CA GLU A 69 2.51 2.22 -3.10
C GLU A 69 2.86 1.36 -4.31
N ILE A 70 2.06 0.34 -4.61
CA ILE A 70 2.26 -0.50 -5.79
C ILE A 70 2.10 0.32 -7.07
N PHE A 71 1.09 1.19 -7.12
CA PHE A 71 0.88 2.12 -8.23
C PHE A 71 2.15 2.93 -8.49
N THR A 72 2.70 3.52 -7.46
CA THR A 72 3.92 4.32 -7.55
C THR A 72 5.11 3.50 -8.04
N ASP A 73 5.26 2.29 -7.52
CA ASP A 73 6.35 1.39 -7.94
C ASP A 73 6.25 1.07 -9.43
N VAL A 74 5.06 0.73 -9.92
CA VAL A 74 4.86 0.40 -11.34
C VAL A 74 5.16 1.61 -12.23
N MET A 75 4.68 2.78 -11.84
CA MET A 75 4.93 4.00 -12.61
C MET A 75 6.42 4.34 -12.64
N THR A 76 7.10 4.21 -11.52
CA THR A 76 8.53 4.49 -11.43
C THR A 76 9.35 3.53 -12.30
N LEU A 77 9.03 2.24 -12.27
CA LEU A 77 9.76 1.23 -13.05
C LEU A 77 9.60 1.41 -14.56
N THR A 78 8.43 1.88 -14.99
CA THR A 78 8.11 1.94 -16.42
C THR A 78 8.40 3.29 -17.06
N GLN A 79 8.61 4.34 -16.26
CA GLN A 79 8.80 5.70 -16.74
C GLN A 79 9.92 6.40 -15.98
N SER A 80 11.06 5.76 -15.92
CA SER A 80 12.18 6.27 -15.13
C SER A 80 12.53 7.71 -15.44
N GLY A 81 12.71 8.51 -14.40
CA GLY A 81 13.21 9.87 -14.51
C GLY A 81 12.16 10.96 -14.74
N HIS A 82 10.90 10.62 -14.88
CA HIS A 82 9.85 11.61 -15.10
C HIS A 82 8.84 11.65 -13.96
N ALA A 83 8.41 12.84 -13.58
CA ALA A 83 7.57 13.04 -12.42
C ALA A 83 6.07 12.93 -12.69
N TYR A 84 5.65 13.12 -13.93
CA TYR A 84 4.22 13.15 -14.28
C TYR A 84 3.93 12.32 -15.50
N TYR A 85 2.87 11.55 -15.41
CA TYR A 85 2.45 10.70 -16.49
C TYR A 85 0.96 10.64 -16.55
N GLU A 86 0.44 10.68 -17.75
CA GLU A 86 -0.92 10.26 -17.95
C GLU A 86 -0.96 8.74 -17.89
N VAL A 87 -1.89 8.22 -17.11
CA VAL A 87 -2.12 6.79 -17.04
C VAL A 87 -3.00 6.41 -18.23
N ASP A 88 -2.36 5.99 -19.33
CA ASP A 88 -3.09 5.51 -20.49
C ASP A 88 -3.68 4.12 -20.21
N PRO A 89 -4.57 3.60 -21.08
CA PRO A 89 -5.19 2.28 -20.85
C PRO A 89 -4.19 1.14 -20.70
N GLN A 90 -3.05 1.20 -21.35
CA GLN A 90 -2.01 0.18 -21.25
C GLN A 90 -1.32 0.22 -19.89
N LYS A 91 -1.01 1.41 -19.39
CA LYS A 91 -0.45 1.60 -18.04
C LYS A 91 -1.42 1.16 -16.98
N ARG A 92 -2.69 1.54 -17.13
CA ARG A 92 -3.73 1.14 -16.19
C ARG A 92 -3.81 -0.39 -16.10
N ALA A 93 -3.80 -1.06 -17.24
CA ALA A 93 -3.84 -2.52 -17.26
C ALA A 93 -2.62 -3.14 -16.57
N GLU A 94 -1.46 -2.53 -16.72
CA GLU A 94 -0.24 -2.99 -16.06
C GLU A 94 -0.32 -2.83 -14.54
N ILE A 95 -0.81 -1.68 -14.07
CA ILE A 95 -1.01 -1.45 -12.64
C ILE A 95 -2.01 -2.46 -12.08
N GLU A 96 -3.12 -2.66 -12.78
CA GLU A 96 -4.16 -3.61 -12.36
C GLU A 96 -3.63 -5.04 -12.28
N ARG A 97 -2.72 -5.43 -13.17
CA ARG A 97 -2.07 -6.75 -13.10
C ARG A 97 -1.23 -6.90 -11.84
N HIS A 98 -0.56 -5.84 -11.40
CA HIS A 98 0.25 -5.88 -10.19
C HIS A 98 -0.62 -5.94 -8.93
N TRP A 99 -1.80 -5.33 -8.96
CA TRP A 99 -2.75 -5.38 -7.83
C TRP A 99 -3.48 -6.73 -7.74
N LYS A 100 -3.66 -7.41 -8.85
CA LYS A 100 -4.52 -8.59 -8.94
C LYS A 100 -4.22 -9.67 -7.91
N PRO A 101 -2.97 -10.07 -7.67
CA PRO A 101 -2.68 -11.12 -6.69
C PRO A 101 -3.17 -10.78 -5.27
N TYR A 102 -3.26 -9.50 -4.95
CA TYR A 102 -3.69 -9.03 -3.65
C TYR A 102 -5.21 -8.82 -3.61
N ILE A 103 -5.74 -8.11 -4.58
CA ILE A 103 -7.17 -7.77 -4.63
C ILE A 103 -8.05 -8.99 -4.85
N ASP A 104 -7.59 -10.01 -5.54
CA ASP A 104 -8.35 -11.25 -5.68
C ASP A 104 -8.63 -11.90 -4.32
N GLN A 105 -7.78 -11.65 -3.33
CA GLN A 105 -7.94 -12.13 -1.96
C GLN A 105 -8.74 -11.15 -1.07
N LEU A 106 -8.98 -9.95 -1.56
CA LEU A 106 -9.64 -8.87 -0.83
C LEU A 106 -10.74 -8.23 -1.70
N PRO A 107 -11.72 -9.05 -2.18
CA PRO A 107 -12.73 -8.52 -3.11
C PRO A 107 -13.56 -7.38 -2.55
N GLU A 108 -13.75 -7.31 -1.24
CA GLU A 108 -14.50 -6.23 -0.59
C GLU A 108 -13.81 -4.87 -0.70
N TYR A 109 -12.51 -4.85 -1.01
CA TYR A 109 -11.74 -3.62 -1.17
C TYR A 109 -11.47 -3.27 -2.65
N ALA A 110 -12.04 -4.02 -3.59
CA ALA A 110 -11.79 -3.81 -5.02
C ALA A 110 -12.14 -2.40 -5.51
N GLY A 111 -13.12 -1.76 -4.88
CA GLY A 111 -13.49 -0.38 -5.22
C GLY A 111 -12.37 0.64 -4.98
N LEU A 112 -11.41 0.33 -4.12
CA LEU A 112 -10.27 1.21 -3.88
C LEU A 112 -9.34 1.31 -5.09
N CYS A 113 -9.36 0.31 -5.97
CA CYS A 113 -8.52 0.31 -7.17
C CYS A 113 -8.89 1.46 -8.11
N ASP A 114 -10.17 1.64 -8.39
CA ASP A 114 -10.63 2.74 -9.24
C ASP A 114 -10.31 4.10 -8.62
N LYS A 115 -10.40 4.17 -7.30
CA LYS A 115 -10.09 5.38 -6.54
C LYS A 115 -8.66 5.87 -6.77
N GLN A 116 -7.71 4.96 -7.00
CA GLN A 116 -6.30 5.33 -7.23
C GLN A 116 -6.10 6.13 -8.51
N PHE A 117 -7.02 6.03 -9.47
CA PHE A 117 -6.94 6.76 -10.73
C PHE A 117 -7.70 8.09 -10.70
N GLU A 118 -8.38 8.40 -9.62
CA GLU A 118 -9.07 9.67 -9.43
C GLU A 118 -8.08 10.72 -8.94
N GLU A 119 -8.25 11.95 -9.40
CA GLU A 119 -7.45 13.09 -8.93
C GLU A 119 -8.06 13.77 -7.72
#